data_6546bb7f218ecb0298c5582761eb134a
#
_entry.id   6546bb7f218ecb0298c5582761eb134a
#
_cell.length_a   1.000
_cell.length_b   1.000
_cell.length_c   1.000
_cell.angle_alpha   90.00
_cell.angle_beta   90.00
_cell.angle_gamma   90.00
#
_symmetry.space_group_name_H-M   'P 1'
#
loop_
_entity.id
_entity.type
_entity.pdbx_description
1 polymer ?
#
loop_
_entity_poly.entity_id
_entity_poly.type
_entity_poly.pdbx_seq_one_letter_code
_entity_poly.pdbx_strand_id
1 'polypeptide(L)'
;MELFIIGIISYLMGSIPFGLILTKIFLKKDIREIGSGNIGATNALRTGNKLIGYSTLILDVLKAVIPVLYVKINFPDVVYISALCAFIGHVFPVWLKFKGGKGVATYVGILFSLNIIFGLVFGICWLIIFFISKYSSLASLIGSLCTPVYILIFEGSENVFFYVIMFILIFFTHRENIKRLKNKEETKTKIY
;
A
#
# COMPACT_ATOMS: atom_id res chain seq x y z
N MET A 1 3.75 -26.43 8.71
CA MET A 1 4.30 -26.36 7.33
C MET A 1 3.49 -25.38 6.48
N GLU A 2 2.16 -25.48 6.45
CA GLU A 2 1.26 -24.61 5.66
C GLU A 2 1.43 -23.12 5.95
N LEU A 3 1.49 -22.73 7.22
CA LEU A 3 1.72 -21.35 7.63
C LEU A 3 2.96 -20.72 7.00
N PHE A 4 4.07 -21.46 6.97
CA PHE A 4 5.33 -21.00 6.42
C PHE A 4 5.25 -20.84 4.89
N ILE A 5 4.61 -21.79 4.20
CA ILE A 5 4.39 -21.76 2.75
C ILE A 5 3.51 -20.58 2.37
N ILE A 6 2.39 -20.37 3.08
CA ILE A 6 1.48 -19.24 2.87
C ILE A 6 2.22 -17.91 3.03
N GLY A 7 3.02 -17.77 4.10
CA GLY A 7 3.80 -16.57 4.35
C GLY A 7 4.79 -16.27 3.22
N ILE A 8 5.53 -17.29 2.76
CA ILE A 8 6.51 -17.13 1.67
C ILE A 8 5.81 -16.74 0.36
N ILE A 9 4.75 -17.44 -0.02
CA ILE A 9 4.02 -17.16 -1.28
C ILE A 9 3.45 -15.75 -1.24
N SER A 10 2.79 -15.37 -0.15
CA SER A 10 2.22 -14.02 0.01
C SER A 10 3.29 -12.93 -0.03
N TYR A 11 4.44 -13.16 0.60
CA TYR A 11 5.59 -12.26 0.54
C TYR A 11 6.13 -12.12 -0.88
N LEU A 12 6.36 -13.22 -1.58
CA LEU A 12 6.88 -13.21 -2.95
C LEU A 12 5.93 -12.50 -3.91
N MET A 13 4.62 -12.77 -3.82
CA MET A 13 3.61 -12.05 -4.61
C MET A 13 3.60 -10.56 -4.29
N GLY A 14 3.58 -10.20 -3.01
CA GLY A 14 3.64 -8.81 -2.56
C GLY A 14 4.90 -8.09 -3.03
N SER A 15 6.03 -8.81 -3.15
CA SER A 15 7.34 -8.26 -3.49
C SER A 15 7.51 -7.91 -4.98
N ILE A 16 6.57 -8.26 -5.86
CA ILE A 16 6.64 -7.90 -7.29
C ILE A 16 6.58 -6.37 -7.44
N PRO A 17 7.63 -5.71 -7.98
CA PRO A 17 7.70 -4.26 -8.05
C PRO A 17 7.10 -3.72 -9.35
N PHE A 18 5.77 -3.77 -9.49
CA PHE A 18 5.08 -3.45 -10.74
C PHE A 18 5.41 -2.07 -11.30
N GLY A 19 5.50 -1.05 -10.46
CA GLY A 19 5.85 0.30 -10.94
C GLY A 19 7.22 0.36 -11.59
N LEU A 20 8.22 -0.35 -11.04
CA LEU A 20 9.55 -0.43 -11.65
C LEU A 20 9.52 -1.25 -12.94
N ILE A 21 8.82 -2.37 -12.95
CA ILE A 21 8.70 -3.25 -14.13
C ILE A 21 8.04 -2.50 -15.28
N LEU A 22 6.89 -1.88 -15.03
CA LEU A 22 6.13 -1.16 -16.06
C LEU A 22 6.92 0.03 -16.63
N THR A 23 7.56 0.82 -15.78
CA THR A 23 8.36 1.97 -16.25
C THR A 23 9.59 1.53 -17.05
N LYS A 24 10.26 0.45 -16.64
CA LYS A 24 11.39 -0.09 -17.40
C LYS A 24 10.99 -0.67 -18.76
N ILE A 25 9.88 -1.42 -18.82
CA ILE A 25 9.43 -2.05 -20.06
C ILE A 25 8.90 -1.00 -21.05
N PHE A 26 7.98 -0.14 -20.62
CA PHE A 26 7.25 0.74 -21.52
C PHE A 26 7.90 2.12 -21.74
N LEU A 27 8.62 2.65 -20.74
CA LEU A 27 9.26 3.97 -20.85
C LEU A 27 10.77 3.91 -20.96
N LYS A 28 11.38 2.72 -20.78
CA LYS A 28 12.84 2.55 -20.74
C LYS A 28 13.53 3.45 -19.69
N LYS A 29 12.79 3.75 -18.59
CA LYS A 29 13.26 4.63 -17.50
C LYS A 29 13.22 3.89 -16.17
N ASP A 30 14.15 4.23 -15.28
CA ASP A 30 14.09 3.75 -13.90
C ASP A 30 13.25 4.72 -13.05
N ILE A 31 12.13 4.26 -12.50
CA ILE A 31 11.23 5.07 -11.68
C ILE A 31 11.92 5.62 -10.42
N ARG A 32 12.98 4.98 -9.97
CA ARG A 32 13.74 5.39 -8.77
C ARG A 32 14.55 6.66 -9.00
N GLU A 33 14.80 7.02 -10.25
CA GLU A 33 15.47 8.24 -10.67
C GLU A 33 14.48 9.39 -10.96
N ILE A 34 13.17 9.14 -10.80
CA ILE A 34 12.11 10.09 -11.12
C ILE A 34 11.41 10.56 -9.85
N GLY A 35 11.14 11.84 -9.74
CA GLY A 35 10.29 12.44 -8.71
C GLY A 35 10.74 12.12 -7.30
N SER A 36 9.96 11.32 -6.56
CA SER A 36 10.27 10.94 -5.17
C SER A 36 11.20 9.73 -5.04
N GLY A 37 11.59 9.10 -6.14
CA GLY A 37 12.35 7.86 -6.13
C GLY A 37 11.56 6.62 -5.69
N ASN A 38 10.28 6.75 -5.35
CA ASN A 38 9.44 5.65 -4.90
C ASN A 38 8.91 4.83 -6.09
N ILE A 39 8.74 3.51 -5.91
CA ILE A 39 8.27 2.60 -6.96
C ILE A 39 6.73 2.56 -7.13
N GLY A 40 5.96 3.28 -6.29
CA GLY A 40 4.50 3.22 -6.29
C GLY A 40 3.82 4.14 -7.31
N ALA A 41 2.51 3.95 -7.46
CA ALA A 41 1.65 4.59 -8.46
C ALA A 41 1.75 6.12 -8.52
N THR A 42 1.76 6.81 -7.37
CA THR A 42 1.88 8.28 -7.33
C THR A 42 3.16 8.78 -7.98
N ASN A 43 4.27 8.05 -7.83
CA ASN A 43 5.51 8.40 -8.51
C ASN A 43 5.48 7.99 -9.99
N ALA A 44 4.84 6.88 -10.31
CA ALA A 44 4.63 6.45 -11.70
C ALA A 44 3.82 7.48 -12.50
N LEU A 45 2.82 8.13 -11.92
CA LEU A 45 2.09 9.23 -12.54
C LEU A 45 2.99 10.43 -12.89
N ARG A 46 4.06 10.67 -12.11
CA ARG A 46 5.02 11.78 -12.38
C ARG A 46 5.85 11.55 -13.64
N THR A 47 5.85 10.36 -14.20
CA THR A 47 6.45 10.11 -15.53
C THR A 47 5.70 10.79 -16.67
N GLY A 48 4.48 11.31 -16.41
CA GLY A 48 3.56 11.86 -17.41
C GLY A 48 2.67 10.80 -18.09
N ASN A 49 2.92 9.51 -17.86
CA ASN A 49 2.12 8.44 -18.45
C ASN A 49 1.06 7.93 -17.44
N LYS A 50 -0.20 8.35 -17.67
CA LYS A 50 -1.33 7.98 -16.82
C LYS A 50 -1.59 6.47 -16.81
N LEU A 51 -1.46 5.81 -17.96
CA LEU A 51 -1.70 4.37 -18.06
C LEU A 51 -0.76 3.59 -17.14
N ILE A 52 0.54 3.92 -17.15
CA ILE A 52 1.52 3.28 -16.27
C ILE A 52 1.21 3.56 -14.80
N GLY A 53 0.82 4.80 -14.47
CA GLY A 53 0.44 5.15 -13.10
C GLY A 53 -0.75 4.35 -12.58
N TYR A 54 -1.85 4.30 -13.35
CA TYR A 54 -3.04 3.53 -12.97
C TYR A 54 -2.79 2.02 -13.00
N SER A 55 -2.07 1.51 -14.00
CA SER A 55 -1.71 0.08 -14.03
C SER A 55 -0.86 -0.31 -12.83
N THR A 56 0.08 0.56 -12.41
CA THR A 56 0.86 0.34 -11.19
C THR A 56 -0.04 0.24 -9.96
N LEU A 57 -1.03 1.17 -9.84
CA LEU A 57 -1.99 1.14 -8.72
C LEU A 57 -2.77 -0.18 -8.69
N ILE A 58 -3.38 -0.54 -9.83
CA ILE A 58 -4.22 -1.74 -9.93
C ILE A 58 -3.41 -3.00 -9.62
N LEU A 59 -2.23 -3.14 -10.20
CA LEU A 59 -1.38 -4.32 -10.00
C LEU A 59 -0.81 -4.40 -8.58
N ASP A 60 -0.48 -3.27 -7.94
CA ASP A 60 -0.05 -3.23 -6.54
C ASP A 60 -1.19 -3.53 -5.56
N VAL A 61 -2.46 -3.27 -5.92
CA VAL A 61 -3.65 -3.73 -5.20
C VAL A 61 -3.83 -5.24 -5.41
N LEU A 62 -3.84 -5.70 -6.66
CA LEU A 62 -4.14 -7.08 -7.00
C LEU A 62 -3.12 -8.08 -6.46
N LYS A 63 -1.83 -7.71 -6.38
CA LYS A 63 -0.79 -8.58 -5.82
C LYS A 63 -0.99 -8.92 -4.35
N ALA A 64 -1.77 -8.10 -3.62
CA ALA A 64 -2.19 -8.39 -2.25
C ALA A 64 -3.57 -9.06 -2.21
N VAL A 65 -4.50 -8.62 -3.06
CA VAL A 65 -5.86 -9.20 -3.13
C VAL A 65 -5.79 -10.70 -3.41
N ILE A 66 -4.99 -11.11 -4.40
CA ILE A 66 -4.94 -12.52 -4.83
C ILE A 66 -4.54 -13.46 -3.69
N PRO A 67 -3.37 -13.31 -3.02
CA PRO A 67 -2.97 -14.22 -1.95
C PRO A 67 -3.89 -14.11 -0.73
N VAL A 68 -4.32 -12.89 -0.35
CA VAL A 68 -5.13 -12.70 0.85
C VAL A 68 -6.53 -13.29 0.69
N LEU A 69 -7.19 -13.11 -0.47
CA LEU A 69 -8.49 -13.75 -0.72
C LEU A 69 -8.38 -15.27 -0.80
N TYR A 70 -7.36 -15.78 -1.47
CA TYR A 70 -7.13 -17.23 -1.53
C TYR A 70 -6.99 -17.83 -0.12
N VAL A 71 -6.20 -17.18 0.74
CA VAL A 71 -5.99 -17.63 2.13
C VAL A 71 -7.25 -17.44 2.96
N LYS A 72 -7.99 -16.34 2.79
CA LYS A 72 -9.25 -16.09 3.49
C LYS A 72 -10.27 -17.20 3.25
N ILE A 73 -10.33 -17.73 2.02
CA ILE A 73 -11.31 -18.76 1.64
C ILE A 73 -10.86 -20.16 2.12
N ASN A 74 -9.58 -20.48 1.98
CA ASN A 74 -9.08 -21.85 2.21
C ASN A 74 -8.43 -22.06 3.58
N PHE A 75 -7.90 -21.01 4.21
CA PHE A 75 -7.11 -21.04 5.45
C PHE A 75 -7.39 -19.80 6.32
N PRO A 76 -8.66 -19.58 6.76
CA PRO A 76 -9.07 -18.31 7.38
C PRO A 76 -8.27 -17.95 8.65
N ASP A 77 -7.83 -18.92 9.42
CA ASP A 77 -7.10 -18.72 10.68
C ASP A 77 -5.74 -18.03 10.50
N VAL A 78 -5.20 -18.07 9.30
CA VAL A 78 -3.88 -17.50 8.99
C VAL A 78 -3.94 -16.34 7.99
N VAL A 79 -5.13 -15.79 7.73
CA VAL A 79 -5.34 -14.71 6.75
C VAL A 79 -4.52 -13.45 7.06
N TYR A 80 -4.41 -13.08 8.34
CA TYR A 80 -3.63 -11.91 8.76
C TYR A 80 -2.13 -12.07 8.51
N ILE A 81 -1.63 -13.32 8.55
CA ILE A 81 -0.23 -13.61 8.21
C ILE A 81 0.00 -13.42 6.72
N SER A 82 -0.90 -13.93 5.88
CA SER A 82 -0.84 -13.68 4.44
C SER A 82 -0.84 -12.18 4.13
N ALA A 83 -1.76 -11.43 4.75
CA ALA A 83 -1.88 -9.99 4.59
C ALA A 83 -0.60 -9.23 5.00
N LEU A 84 -0.04 -9.56 6.17
CA LEU A 84 1.20 -8.96 6.64
C LEU A 84 2.38 -9.29 5.74
N CYS A 85 2.52 -10.56 5.33
CA CYS A 85 3.60 -10.99 4.43
C CYS A 85 3.52 -10.33 3.06
N ALA A 86 2.32 -10.19 2.47
CA ALA A 86 2.13 -9.47 1.22
C ALA A 86 2.52 -7.99 1.34
N PHE A 87 2.17 -7.34 2.46
CA PHE A 87 2.55 -5.96 2.73
C PHE A 87 4.07 -5.81 2.90
N ILE A 88 4.68 -6.67 3.72
CA ILE A 88 6.14 -6.68 3.95
C ILE A 88 6.89 -6.94 2.63
N GLY A 89 6.37 -7.82 1.78
CA GLY A 89 6.92 -8.05 0.44
C GLY A 89 6.97 -6.78 -0.40
N HIS A 90 5.91 -5.96 -0.39
CA HIS A 90 5.91 -4.70 -1.11
C HIS A 90 6.88 -3.66 -0.52
N VAL A 91 6.98 -3.58 0.80
CA VAL A 91 7.85 -2.58 1.48
C VAL A 91 9.31 -2.99 1.43
N PHE A 92 9.60 -4.28 1.59
CA PHE A 92 10.93 -4.85 1.65
C PHE A 92 11.13 -5.98 0.62
N PRO A 93 11.00 -5.70 -0.69
CA PRO A 93 11.13 -6.71 -1.72
C PRO A 93 12.57 -7.22 -1.86
N VAL A 94 12.74 -8.54 -1.84
CA VAL A 94 14.06 -9.18 -1.97
C VAL A 94 14.79 -8.78 -3.27
N TRP A 95 14.04 -8.62 -4.36
CA TRP A 95 14.55 -8.24 -5.68
C TRP A 95 15.19 -6.85 -5.72
N LEU A 96 14.81 -5.96 -4.79
CA LEU A 96 15.27 -4.57 -4.71
C LEU A 96 16.16 -4.31 -3.49
N LYS A 97 16.84 -5.35 -2.98
CA LYS A 97 17.67 -5.25 -1.79
C LYS A 97 16.90 -4.63 -0.61
N PHE A 98 15.64 -5.06 -0.46
CA PHE A 98 14.72 -4.61 0.60
C PHE A 98 14.36 -3.11 0.56
N LYS A 99 14.50 -2.44 -0.58
CA LYS A 99 14.13 -1.03 -0.78
C LYS A 99 12.91 -0.94 -1.70
N GLY A 100 11.72 -1.10 -1.14
CA GLY A 100 10.45 -1.14 -1.86
C GLY A 100 9.64 0.14 -1.82
N GLY A 101 8.30 -0.03 -1.89
CA GLY A 101 7.33 1.04 -1.83
C GLY A 101 6.87 1.37 -0.40
N LYS A 102 5.79 2.15 -0.30
CA LYS A 102 5.23 2.58 0.99
C LYS A 102 4.05 1.73 1.46
N GLY A 103 3.58 0.81 0.65
CA GLY A 103 2.56 -0.16 1.02
C GLY A 103 1.11 0.31 0.87
N VAL A 104 0.83 1.55 0.46
CA VAL A 104 -0.55 2.09 0.45
C VAL A 104 -1.50 1.31 -0.46
N ALA A 105 -1.14 1.10 -1.72
CA ALA A 105 -1.97 0.34 -2.66
C ALA A 105 -2.15 -1.12 -2.23
N THR A 106 -1.07 -1.74 -1.75
CA THR A 106 -1.10 -3.09 -1.18
C THR A 106 -2.01 -3.16 0.05
N TYR A 107 -1.96 -2.16 0.94
CA TYR A 107 -2.85 -2.06 2.09
C TYR A 107 -4.32 -1.93 1.69
N VAL A 108 -4.61 -1.10 0.68
CA VAL A 108 -5.98 -1.03 0.10
C VAL A 108 -6.45 -2.41 -0.36
N GLY A 109 -5.62 -3.16 -1.07
CA GLY A 109 -5.94 -4.52 -1.49
C GLY A 109 -6.22 -5.45 -0.31
N ILE A 110 -5.40 -5.37 0.74
CA ILE A 110 -5.59 -6.13 1.99
C ILE A 110 -6.93 -5.78 2.65
N LEU A 111 -7.23 -4.49 2.80
CA LEU A 111 -8.46 -4.04 3.44
C LEU A 111 -9.70 -4.56 2.71
N PHE A 112 -9.78 -4.40 1.39
CA PHE A 112 -10.90 -4.91 0.60
C PHE A 112 -10.99 -6.44 0.63
N SER A 113 -9.89 -7.14 0.75
CA SER A 113 -9.90 -8.60 0.88
C SER A 113 -10.41 -9.06 2.23
N LEU A 114 -10.05 -8.37 3.31
CA LEU A 114 -10.47 -8.72 4.67
C LEU A 114 -11.93 -8.32 4.92
N ASN A 115 -12.28 -7.07 4.65
CA ASN A 115 -13.63 -6.54 4.76
C ASN A 115 -13.82 -5.34 3.84
N ILE A 116 -14.87 -5.36 3.01
CA ILE A 116 -15.17 -4.28 2.08
C ILE A 116 -15.35 -2.92 2.78
N ILE A 117 -15.94 -2.92 3.96
CA ILE A 117 -16.18 -1.70 4.75
C ILE A 117 -14.85 -1.04 5.14
N PHE A 118 -13.85 -1.83 5.54
CA PHE A 118 -12.54 -1.29 5.91
C PHE A 118 -11.83 -0.62 4.73
N GLY A 119 -11.94 -1.23 3.54
CA GLY A 119 -11.46 -0.63 2.31
C GLY A 119 -12.19 0.68 1.96
N LEU A 120 -13.52 0.72 2.17
CA LEU A 120 -14.32 1.93 1.96
C LEU A 120 -13.97 3.03 2.97
N VAL A 121 -13.83 2.71 4.26
CA VAL A 121 -13.42 3.66 5.30
C VAL A 121 -12.09 4.31 4.93
N PHE A 122 -11.07 3.50 4.61
CA PHE A 122 -9.80 4.01 4.13
C PHE A 122 -9.96 4.89 2.89
N GLY A 123 -10.66 4.41 1.86
CA GLY A 123 -10.82 5.08 0.57
C GLY A 123 -11.52 6.43 0.70
N ILE A 124 -12.63 6.49 1.45
CA ILE A 124 -13.40 7.72 1.69
C ILE A 124 -12.54 8.74 2.47
N CYS A 125 -11.91 8.33 3.57
CA CYS A 125 -11.02 9.20 4.33
C CYS A 125 -9.85 9.70 3.46
N TRP A 126 -9.25 8.80 2.68
CA TRP A 126 -8.16 9.15 1.76
C TRP A 126 -8.61 10.20 0.74
N LEU A 127 -9.76 10.01 0.09
CA LEU A 127 -10.31 10.94 -0.91
C LEU A 127 -10.59 12.31 -0.28
N ILE A 128 -11.28 12.36 0.87
CA ILE A 128 -11.60 13.62 1.56
C ILE A 128 -10.31 14.40 1.84
N ILE A 129 -9.33 13.78 2.50
CA ILE A 129 -8.07 14.43 2.85
C ILE A 129 -7.27 14.82 1.62
N PHE A 130 -7.29 13.98 0.58
CA PHE A 130 -6.60 14.26 -0.67
C PHE A 130 -7.19 15.47 -1.40
N PHE A 131 -8.51 15.58 -1.52
CA PHE A 131 -9.16 16.71 -2.19
C PHE A 131 -8.96 18.02 -1.43
N ILE A 132 -8.90 17.98 -0.10
CA ILE A 132 -8.65 19.17 0.73
C ILE A 132 -7.19 19.59 0.67
N SER A 133 -6.25 18.65 0.91
CA SER A 133 -4.84 18.96 1.11
C SER A 133 -3.99 18.92 -0.17
N LYS A 134 -4.39 18.12 -1.15
CA LYS A 134 -3.64 17.76 -2.37
C LYS A 134 -2.35 16.98 -2.08
N TYR A 135 -2.15 16.49 -0.85
CA TYR A 135 -1.02 15.64 -0.47
C TYR A 135 -1.45 14.17 -0.35
N SER A 136 -1.04 13.33 -1.31
CA SER A 136 -1.30 11.89 -1.28
C SER A 136 -0.70 11.21 -0.04
N SER A 137 0.45 11.68 0.43
CA SER A 137 1.11 11.16 1.63
C SER A 137 0.30 11.44 2.91
N LEU A 138 -0.23 12.66 3.06
CA LEU A 138 -1.07 13.02 4.20
C LEU A 138 -2.37 12.23 4.19
N ALA A 139 -3.01 12.12 3.02
CA ALA A 139 -4.22 11.32 2.85
C ALA A 139 -4.00 9.84 3.23
N SER A 140 -2.84 9.28 2.86
CA SER A 140 -2.49 7.90 3.21
C SER A 140 -2.27 7.69 4.71
N LEU A 141 -1.63 8.65 5.39
CA LEU A 141 -1.41 8.60 6.84
C LEU A 141 -2.74 8.68 7.59
N ILE A 142 -3.61 9.64 7.24
CA ILE A 142 -4.90 9.81 7.91
C ILE A 142 -5.83 8.64 7.58
N GLY A 143 -5.95 8.22 6.32
CA GLY A 143 -6.77 7.07 5.93
C GLY A 143 -6.36 5.79 6.64
N SER A 144 -5.05 5.54 6.79
CA SER A 144 -4.56 4.36 7.52
C SER A 144 -4.79 4.43 9.03
N LEU A 145 -4.88 5.62 9.62
CA LEU A 145 -5.27 5.82 11.02
C LEU A 145 -6.79 5.65 11.21
N CYS A 146 -7.60 6.15 10.28
CA CYS A 146 -9.06 6.05 10.38
C CYS A 146 -9.54 4.59 10.41
N THR A 147 -8.87 3.67 9.75
CA THR A 147 -9.28 2.25 9.72
C THR A 147 -9.27 1.59 11.09
N PRO A 148 -8.17 1.54 11.86
CA PRO A 148 -8.17 0.94 13.20
C PRO A 148 -9.09 1.71 14.18
N VAL A 149 -9.24 3.03 14.03
CA VAL A 149 -10.18 3.81 14.84
C VAL A 149 -11.62 3.40 14.56
N TYR A 150 -12.01 3.26 13.30
CA TYR A 150 -13.33 2.77 12.91
C TYR A 150 -13.60 1.37 13.51
N ILE A 151 -12.65 0.44 13.37
CA ILE A 151 -12.78 -0.93 13.87
C ILE A 151 -12.98 -0.93 15.39
N LEU A 152 -12.20 -0.14 16.12
CA LEU A 152 -12.31 -0.03 17.57
C LEU A 152 -13.69 0.47 18.04
N ILE A 153 -14.27 1.42 17.30
CA ILE A 153 -15.56 2.04 17.68
C ILE A 153 -16.75 1.18 17.28
N PHE A 154 -16.73 0.55 16.10
CA PHE A 154 -17.91 -0.08 15.51
C PHE A 154 -17.87 -1.61 15.46
N GLU A 155 -16.66 -2.23 15.45
CA GLU A 155 -16.50 -3.69 15.34
C GLU A 155 -15.94 -4.32 16.64
N GLY A 156 -15.50 -3.48 17.59
CA GLY A 156 -14.89 -3.93 18.84
C GLY A 156 -13.36 -4.10 18.75
N SER A 157 -12.78 -4.67 19.83
CA SER A 157 -11.32 -4.77 19.95
C SER A 157 -10.72 -5.98 19.24
N GLU A 158 -11.53 -6.93 18.78
CA GLU A 158 -11.03 -8.10 18.07
C GLU A 158 -10.27 -7.68 16.80
N ASN A 159 -9.10 -8.23 16.62
CA ASN A 159 -8.24 -8.00 15.46
C ASN A 159 -7.77 -6.54 15.22
N VAL A 160 -8.19 -5.56 16.01
CA VAL A 160 -7.76 -4.15 15.87
C VAL A 160 -6.23 -4.03 15.88
N PHE A 161 -5.57 -4.88 16.65
CA PHE A 161 -4.12 -4.88 16.79
C PHE A 161 -3.39 -5.07 15.45
N PHE A 162 -3.91 -5.92 14.56
CA PHE A 162 -3.38 -6.07 13.21
C PHE A 162 -3.37 -4.75 12.44
N TYR A 163 -4.48 -4.02 12.46
CA TYR A 163 -4.62 -2.75 11.74
C TYR A 163 -3.78 -1.62 12.35
N VAL A 164 -3.56 -1.66 13.66
CA VAL A 164 -2.62 -0.77 14.35
C VAL A 164 -1.19 -1.05 13.89
N ILE A 165 -0.77 -2.31 13.79
CA ILE A 165 0.55 -2.67 13.24
C ILE A 165 0.68 -2.16 11.81
N MET A 166 -0.33 -2.35 10.97
CA MET A 166 -0.32 -1.88 9.59
C MET A 166 -0.19 -0.34 9.51
N PHE A 167 -0.91 0.38 10.38
CA PHE A 167 -0.77 1.83 10.49
C PHE A 167 0.66 2.24 10.88
N ILE A 168 1.25 1.61 11.89
CA ILE A 168 2.63 1.88 12.33
C ILE A 168 3.62 1.65 11.19
N LEU A 169 3.47 0.57 10.43
CA LEU A 169 4.31 0.28 9.28
C LEU A 169 4.16 1.34 8.18
N ILE A 170 2.92 1.76 7.88
CA ILE A 170 2.66 2.84 6.92
C ILE A 170 3.26 4.16 7.41
N PHE A 171 3.11 4.48 8.70
CA PHE A 171 3.71 5.67 9.30
C PHE A 171 5.24 5.65 9.15
N PHE A 172 5.88 4.53 9.46
CA PHE A 172 7.32 4.33 9.30
C PHE A 172 7.78 4.52 7.84
N THR A 173 7.06 3.94 6.87
CA THR A 173 7.40 4.08 5.44
C THR A 173 7.21 5.50 4.91
N HIS A 174 6.42 6.33 5.60
CA HIS A 174 6.17 7.73 5.25
C HIS A 174 7.06 8.74 6.01
N ARG A 175 8.06 8.30 6.78
CA ARG A 175 8.91 9.19 7.60
C ARG A 175 9.51 10.37 6.81
N GLU A 176 9.96 10.15 5.57
CA GLU A 176 10.49 11.22 4.72
C GLU A 176 9.39 12.18 4.23
N ASN A 177 8.18 11.67 3.99
CA ASN A 177 7.03 12.53 3.67
C ASN A 177 6.62 13.37 4.87
N ILE A 178 6.60 12.79 6.06
CA ILE A 178 6.29 13.50 7.32
C ILE A 178 7.29 14.64 7.53
N LYS A 179 8.59 14.38 7.31
CA LYS A 179 9.62 15.41 7.38
C LYS A 179 9.35 16.54 6.38
N ARG A 180 9.07 16.21 5.10
CA ARG A 180 8.74 17.22 4.08
C ARG A 180 7.43 17.96 4.37
N LEU A 181 6.40 17.28 4.90
CA LEU A 181 5.15 17.93 5.31
C LEU A 181 5.38 18.95 6.43
N LYS A 182 6.20 18.61 7.45
CA LYS A 182 6.58 19.53 8.53
C LYS A 182 7.34 20.75 8.02
N ASN A 183 8.23 20.55 7.07
CA ASN A 183 9.05 21.61 6.46
C ASN A 183 8.30 22.38 5.36
N LYS A 184 7.04 22.04 5.02
CA LYS A 184 6.28 22.60 3.89
C LYS A 184 6.93 22.36 2.51
N GLU A 185 7.72 21.30 2.38
CA GLU A 185 8.47 20.92 1.17
C GLU A 185 7.80 19.75 0.42
N GLU A 186 6.70 19.19 0.93
CA GLU A 186 6.02 18.08 0.29
C GLU A 186 5.37 18.53 -1.02
N THR A 187 5.53 17.72 -2.06
CA THR A 187 5.00 18.02 -3.39
C THR A 187 3.53 17.69 -3.48
N LYS A 188 2.70 18.67 -3.82
CA LYS A 188 1.28 18.46 -4.12
C LYS A 188 1.14 17.54 -5.34
N THR A 189 0.24 16.58 -5.25
CA THR A 189 -0.08 15.69 -6.36
C THR A 189 -1.05 16.43 -7.30
N LYS A 190 -0.63 16.63 -8.55
CA LYS A 190 -1.52 17.17 -9.59
C LYS A 190 -2.48 16.06 -10.03
N ILE A 191 -3.78 16.31 -9.96
CA ILE A 191 -4.81 15.49 -10.62
C ILE A 191 -4.89 16.03 -12.05
N TYR A 192 -4.54 15.21 -13.01
CA TYR A 192 -4.65 15.55 -14.43
C TYR A 192 -5.99 15.05 -14.96
#